data_295bc53a5a53ecd5d82d8fb744292a7d
#
_entry.id   295bc53a5a53ecd5d82d8fb744292a7d
#
_cell.length_a   1.000
_cell.length_b   1.000
_cell.length_c   1.000
_cell.angle_alpha   90.00
_cell.angle_beta   90.00
_cell.angle_gamma   90.00
#
_symmetry.space_group_name_H-M   'P 1'
#
loop_
_entity.id
_entity.type
_entity.pdbx_description
1 polymer ?
#
loop_
_entity_poly.entity_id
_entity_poly.type
_entity_poly.pdbx_seq_one_letter_code
_entity_poly.pdbx_strand_id
1 'polypeptide(L)'
;ERSAAAICYTSGTTGNPKGAMYSHRAIVINALSGCLPSVLNLSPEQAILPVVPMFHINAWCIPYAAPIAGAKLVLPGPKLDGASLYELMESEKVTISAGVPTIWMALIQHVEQNKLRFSTMKCTAVGGSAMPTALIAKFNDDFGVEVRHGWGMTETTAVATMSSMTPNERAMSSADRHALVGKQGRSVFGVDIKVVDEEGHTLPRDGSSQGELM
;
A
#
# COMPACT_ATOMS: atom_id res chain seq x y z
N GLU A 1 26.04 4.49 2.91
CA GLU A 1 24.58 4.55 3.14
C GLU A 1 23.93 5.84 2.64
N ARG A 2 24.71 6.96 2.54
CA ARG A 2 24.21 8.25 2.04
C ARG A 2 24.29 8.41 0.52
N SER A 3 24.98 7.51 -0.19
CA SER A 3 25.07 7.55 -1.65
C SER A 3 23.70 7.26 -2.29
N ALA A 4 23.50 7.79 -3.49
CA ALA A 4 22.31 7.53 -4.30
C ALA A 4 22.22 6.04 -4.66
N ALA A 5 21.02 5.49 -4.54
CA ALA A 5 20.69 4.11 -4.89
C ALA A 5 19.70 4.03 -6.04
N ALA A 6 18.72 4.94 -6.08
CA ALA A 6 17.71 4.98 -7.13
C ALA A 6 17.21 6.41 -7.35
N ILE A 7 16.65 6.68 -8.52
CA ILE A 7 15.97 7.93 -8.85
C ILE A 7 14.62 7.56 -9.47
N CYS A 8 13.54 8.09 -8.93
CA CYS A 8 12.20 8.01 -9.53
C CYS A 8 11.74 9.41 -9.96
N TYR A 9 11.18 9.50 -11.16
CA TYR A 9 10.74 10.77 -11.71
C TYR A 9 9.26 10.98 -11.47
N THR A 10 8.88 12.21 -11.12
CA THR A 10 7.51 12.69 -11.14
C THR A 10 7.27 13.55 -12.37
N SER A 11 6.05 13.58 -12.89
CA SER A 11 5.69 14.41 -14.04
C SER A 11 5.82 15.92 -13.79
N GLY A 12 5.89 16.31 -12.50
CA GLY A 12 5.91 17.71 -12.08
C GLY A 12 4.61 18.45 -12.41
N THR A 13 4.14 19.29 -11.52
CA THR A 13 2.97 20.17 -11.78
C THR A 13 3.33 21.40 -12.60
N THR A 14 4.62 21.68 -12.80
CA THR A 14 5.15 22.92 -13.39
C THR A 14 5.94 22.72 -14.69
N GLY A 15 5.82 21.56 -15.35
CA GLY A 15 6.37 21.31 -16.69
C GLY A 15 7.46 20.24 -16.72
N ASN A 16 8.69 20.51 -16.28
CA ASN A 16 9.77 19.53 -16.39
C ASN A 16 9.68 18.42 -15.32
N PRO A 17 9.94 17.15 -15.71
CA PRO A 17 10.01 16.05 -14.75
C PRO A 17 11.02 16.32 -13.64
N LYS A 18 10.66 16.00 -12.39
CA LYS A 18 11.55 16.12 -11.23
C LYS A 18 11.97 14.74 -10.76
N GLY A 19 13.27 14.53 -10.57
CA GLY A 19 13.82 13.27 -10.05
C GLY A 19 13.95 13.31 -8.53
N ALA A 20 13.21 12.44 -7.84
CA ALA A 20 13.42 12.18 -6.42
C ALA A 20 14.52 11.12 -6.27
N MET A 21 15.63 11.50 -5.63
CA MET A 21 16.79 10.64 -5.42
C MET A 21 16.73 9.98 -4.05
N TYR A 22 16.80 8.66 -4.02
CA TYR A 22 16.81 7.87 -2.79
C TYR A 22 18.22 7.42 -2.44
N SER A 23 18.61 7.60 -1.18
CA SER A 23 19.82 6.98 -0.65
C SER A 23 19.59 5.50 -0.33
N HIS A 24 20.66 4.72 -0.26
CA HIS A 24 20.59 3.35 0.25
C HIS A 24 19.92 3.27 1.62
N ARG A 25 20.22 4.23 2.51
CA ARG A 25 19.58 4.31 3.83
C ARG A 25 18.06 4.49 3.75
N ALA A 26 17.58 5.39 2.88
CA ALA A 26 16.14 5.63 2.74
C ALA A 26 15.41 4.37 2.27
N ILE A 27 15.94 3.68 1.25
CA ILE A 27 15.37 2.42 0.75
C ILE A 27 15.36 1.35 1.83
N VAL A 28 16.46 1.15 2.56
CA VAL A 28 16.56 0.12 3.59
C VAL A 28 15.59 0.40 4.76
N ILE A 29 15.51 1.65 5.23
CA ILE A 29 14.58 2.02 6.31
C ILE A 29 13.12 1.79 5.86
N ASN A 30 12.77 2.20 4.64
CA ASN A 30 11.41 1.98 4.13
C ASN A 30 11.11 0.48 3.95
N ALA A 31 12.05 -0.30 3.44
CA ALA A 31 11.90 -1.74 3.29
C ALA A 31 11.73 -2.45 4.65
N LEU A 32 12.52 -2.08 5.66
CA LEU A 32 12.36 -2.59 7.03
C LEU A 32 10.99 -2.20 7.63
N SER A 33 10.57 -0.94 7.42
CA SER A 33 9.23 -0.49 7.81
C SER A 33 8.14 -1.33 7.15
N GLY A 34 8.29 -1.65 5.85
CA GLY A 34 7.39 -2.53 5.12
C GLY A 34 7.25 -3.93 5.73
N CYS A 35 8.29 -4.45 6.36
CA CYS A 35 8.25 -5.75 7.03
C CYS A 35 7.48 -5.73 8.35
N LEU A 36 7.27 -4.57 8.97
CA LEU A 36 6.60 -4.47 10.28
C LEU A 36 5.14 -4.95 10.22
N PRO A 37 4.62 -5.49 11.33
CA PRO A 37 3.21 -5.89 11.45
C PRO A 37 2.21 -4.78 11.15
N SER A 38 2.59 -3.54 11.42
CA SER A 38 1.78 -2.34 11.15
C SER A 38 1.74 -1.93 9.67
N VAL A 39 2.55 -2.55 8.79
CA VAL A 39 2.58 -2.23 7.35
C VAL A 39 2.18 -3.45 6.54
N LEU A 40 3.10 -4.34 6.14
CA LEU A 40 2.77 -5.53 5.34
C LEU A 40 2.90 -6.84 6.13
N ASN A 41 3.55 -6.81 7.29
CA ASN A 41 3.78 -8.00 8.12
C ASN A 41 4.46 -9.15 7.35
N LEU A 42 5.55 -8.82 6.65
CA LEU A 42 6.26 -9.80 5.83
C LEU A 42 7.08 -10.76 6.70
N SER A 43 7.05 -12.03 6.32
CA SER A 43 7.85 -13.11 6.89
C SER A 43 8.12 -14.17 5.82
N PRO A 44 8.99 -15.19 6.09
CA PRO A 44 9.25 -16.28 5.15
C PRO A 44 8.01 -17.09 4.75
N GLU A 45 6.92 -16.98 5.51
CA GLU A 45 5.65 -17.69 5.24
C GLU A 45 4.79 -16.98 4.20
N GLN A 46 5.11 -15.73 3.82
CA GLN A 46 4.34 -14.96 2.89
C GLN A 46 4.86 -15.10 1.45
N ALA A 47 3.90 -15.05 0.52
CA ALA A 47 4.13 -14.79 -0.90
C ALA A 47 3.48 -13.45 -1.24
N ILE A 48 4.28 -12.46 -1.65
CA ILE A 48 3.80 -11.12 -1.95
C ILE A 48 3.85 -10.82 -3.45
N LEU A 49 2.74 -10.28 -3.98
CA LEU A 49 2.57 -9.88 -5.38
C LEU A 49 2.37 -8.36 -5.47
N PRO A 50 3.41 -7.57 -5.80
CA PRO A 50 3.23 -6.16 -6.12
C PRO A 50 2.70 -5.99 -7.55
N VAL A 51 1.44 -5.57 -7.69
CA VAL A 51 0.85 -5.16 -8.97
C VAL A 51 1.04 -3.65 -9.15
N VAL A 52 2.29 -3.23 -9.00
CA VAL A 52 2.74 -1.84 -9.08
C VAL A 52 3.96 -1.79 -9.99
N PRO A 53 4.02 -0.85 -10.96
CA PRO A 53 5.16 -0.74 -11.85
C PRO A 53 6.47 -0.43 -11.11
N MET A 54 7.58 -1.02 -11.57
CA MET A 54 8.92 -0.80 -10.97
C MET A 54 9.37 0.67 -11.05
N PHE A 55 8.91 1.42 -12.05
CA PHE A 55 9.23 2.85 -12.19
C PHE A 55 8.47 3.73 -11.16
N HIS A 56 7.42 3.19 -10.52
CA HIS A 56 6.65 3.91 -9.50
C HIS A 56 7.18 3.56 -8.12
N ILE A 57 8.15 4.33 -7.66
CA ILE A 57 8.86 4.16 -6.37
C ILE A 57 9.35 2.71 -6.18
N ASN A 58 9.94 2.13 -7.25
CA ASN A 58 10.47 0.78 -7.24
C ASN A 58 9.43 -0.25 -6.73
N ALA A 59 8.20 -0.20 -7.29
CA ALA A 59 7.07 -1.02 -6.84
C ALA A 59 6.83 -0.93 -5.32
N TRP A 60 6.77 0.30 -4.80
CA TRP A 60 6.57 0.62 -3.38
C TRP A 60 7.59 -0.04 -2.44
N CYS A 61 8.83 -0.13 -2.87
CA CYS A 61 9.93 -0.79 -2.15
C CYS A 61 9.71 -2.27 -1.80
N ILE A 62 8.64 -2.90 -2.26
CA ILE A 62 8.34 -4.32 -1.98
C ILE A 62 9.45 -5.26 -2.46
N PRO A 63 10.09 -5.06 -3.65
CA PRO A 63 11.21 -5.91 -4.08
C PRO A 63 12.44 -5.85 -3.18
N TYR A 64 12.56 -4.82 -2.34
CA TYR A 64 13.60 -4.75 -1.30
C TYR A 64 13.14 -5.34 0.03
N ALA A 65 11.86 -5.13 0.40
CA ALA A 65 11.31 -5.64 1.65
C ALA A 65 11.16 -7.17 1.64
N ALA A 66 10.71 -7.75 0.53
CA ALA A 66 10.50 -9.19 0.43
C ALA A 66 11.78 -10.01 0.73
N PRO A 67 12.95 -9.76 0.11
CA PRO A 67 14.18 -10.50 0.44
C PRO A 67 14.69 -10.22 1.85
N ILE A 68 14.50 -9.01 2.41
CA ILE A 68 14.85 -8.72 3.81
C ILE A 68 14.06 -9.61 4.77
N ALA A 69 12.77 -9.81 4.48
CA ALA A 69 11.89 -10.67 5.29
C ALA A 69 12.03 -12.17 4.97
N GLY A 70 12.73 -12.55 3.90
CA GLY A 70 12.75 -13.91 3.38
C GLY A 70 11.43 -14.33 2.72
N ALA A 71 10.55 -13.38 2.38
CA ALA A 71 9.28 -13.64 1.75
C ALA A 71 9.44 -13.98 0.25
N LYS A 72 8.56 -14.82 -0.28
CA LYS A 72 8.49 -15.12 -1.71
C LYS A 72 8.00 -13.87 -2.47
N LEU A 73 8.79 -13.37 -3.39
CA LEU A 73 8.40 -12.28 -4.29
C LEU A 73 7.84 -12.88 -5.58
N VAL A 74 6.58 -12.59 -5.88
CA VAL A 74 5.89 -12.94 -7.12
C VAL A 74 5.80 -11.68 -7.97
N LEU A 75 6.29 -11.72 -9.20
CA LEU A 75 6.24 -10.58 -10.11
C LEU A 75 5.16 -10.82 -11.17
N PRO A 76 4.22 -9.87 -11.37
CA PRO A 76 3.23 -9.99 -12.41
C PRO A 76 3.93 -9.85 -13.77
N GLY A 77 3.47 -10.62 -14.75
CA GLY A 77 3.84 -10.41 -16.13
C GLY A 77 3.17 -9.14 -16.71
N PRO A 78 3.15 -9.01 -18.03
CA PRO A 78 2.53 -7.84 -18.68
C PRO A 78 0.99 -7.85 -18.62
N LYS A 79 0.37 -8.95 -18.26
CA LYS A 79 -1.10 -9.11 -18.19
C LYS A 79 -1.58 -8.82 -16.78
N LEU A 80 -2.26 -7.70 -16.61
CA LEU A 80 -2.77 -7.21 -15.32
C LEU A 80 -4.30 -7.21 -15.27
N ASP A 81 -4.96 -7.97 -16.15
CA ASP A 81 -6.40 -8.20 -16.11
C ASP A 81 -6.80 -9.12 -14.95
N GLY A 82 -8.09 -9.09 -14.59
CA GLY A 82 -8.58 -9.84 -13.44
C GLY A 82 -8.36 -11.35 -13.53
N ALA A 83 -8.46 -11.94 -14.72
CA ALA A 83 -8.27 -13.38 -14.93
C ALA A 83 -6.81 -13.78 -14.73
N SER A 84 -5.89 -13.07 -15.40
CA SER A 84 -4.45 -13.36 -15.32
C SER A 84 -3.91 -13.15 -13.90
N LEU A 85 -4.37 -12.11 -13.19
CA LEU A 85 -3.97 -11.87 -11.80
C LEU A 85 -4.54 -12.92 -10.86
N TYR A 86 -5.79 -13.34 -11.03
CA TYR A 86 -6.38 -14.39 -10.23
C TYR A 86 -5.63 -15.71 -10.40
N GLU A 87 -5.37 -16.14 -11.64
CA GLU A 87 -4.61 -17.36 -11.95
C GLU A 87 -3.22 -17.32 -11.30
N LEU A 88 -2.50 -16.19 -11.42
CA LEU A 88 -1.19 -16.02 -10.81
C LEU A 88 -1.25 -16.09 -9.28
N MET A 89 -2.26 -15.44 -8.66
CA MET A 89 -2.44 -15.47 -7.22
C MET A 89 -2.67 -16.89 -6.70
N GLU A 90 -3.48 -17.68 -7.38
CA GLU A 90 -3.79 -19.05 -6.97
C GLU A 90 -2.62 -20.01 -7.23
N SER A 91 -1.98 -19.93 -8.41
CA SER A 91 -0.85 -20.81 -8.77
C SER A 91 0.38 -20.58 -7.89
N GLU A 92 0.67 -19.32 -7.57
CA GLU A 92 1.83 -18.93 -6.75
C GLU A 92 1.54 -18.89 -5.24
N LYS A 93 0.28 -19.18 -4.85
CA LYS A 93 -0.21 -19.16 -3.46
C LYS A 93 0.06 -17.82 -2.79
N VAL A 94 -0.30 -16.72 -3.48
CA VAL A 94 -0.10 -15.37 -2.99
C VAL A 94 -0.92 -15.16 -1.71
N THR A 95 -0.26 -14.65 -0.68
CA THR A 95 -0.89 -14.34 0.61
C THR A 95 -1.09 -12.84 0.81
N ILE A 96 -0.24 -12.02 0.19
CA ILE A 96 -0.30 -10.56 0.24
C ILE A 96 -0.19 -10.02 -1.18
N SER A 97 -1.02 -9.04 -1.52
CA SER A 97 -0.88 -8.30 -2.77
C SER A 97 -0.79 -6.80 -2.51
N ALA A 98 -0.31 -6.05 -3.49
CA ALA A 98 -0.23 -4.59 -3.42
C ALA A 98 -0.56 -3.98 -4.77
N GLY A 99 -1.39 -2.95 -4.80
CA GLY A 99 -1.78 -2.30 -6.05
C GLY A 99 -2.76 -1.14 -5.87
N VAL A 100 -3.17 -0.57 -6.99
CA VAL A 100 -4.11 0.57 -7.03
C VAL A 100 -5.56 0.09 -7.11
N PRO A 101 -6.55 0.89 -6.67
CA PRO A 101 -7.96 0.47 -6.63
C PRO A 101 -8.52 -0.03 -7.97
N THR A 102 -8.10 0.55 -9.09
CA THR A 102 -8.59 0.16 -10.43
C THR A 102 -8.24 -1.28 -10.80
N ILE A 103 -7.07 -1.75 -10.40
CA ILE A 103 -6.64 -3.14 -10.58
C ILE A 103 -7.54 -4.07 -9.75
N TRP A 104 -7.79 -3.69 -8.50
CA TRP A 104 -8.61 -4.50 -7.59
C TRP A 104 -10.08 -4.55 -8.00
N MET A 105 -10.60 -3.48 -8.58
CA MET A 105 -11.97 -3.48 -9.15
C MET A 105 -12.09 -4.52 -10.28
N ALA A 106 -11.12 -4.56 -11.21
CA ALA A 106 -11.12 -5.54 -12.30
C ALA A 106 -10.96 -6.98 -11.79
N LEU A 107 -10.10 -7.19 -10.78
CA LEU A 107 -9.92 -8.50 -10.15
C LEU A 107 -11.21 -8.97 -9.46
N ILE A 108 -11.83 -8.14 -8.62
CA ILE A 108 -13.08 -8.50 -7.91
C ILE A 108 -14.21 -8.75 -8.89
N GLN A 109 -14.34 -7.94 -9.94
CA GLN A 109 -15.34 -8.17 -10.97
C GLN A 109 -15.18 -9.57 -11.61
N HIS A 110 -13.95 -9.96 -11.96
CA HIS A 110 -13.66 -11.29 -12.50
C HIS A 110 -14.01 -12.42 -11.52
N VAL A 111 -13.61 -12.26 -10.26
CA VAL A 111 -13.85 -13.24 -9.18
C VAL A 111 -15.37 -13.43 -8.95
N GLU A 112 -16.13 -12.35 -8.90
CA GLU A 112 -17.59 -12.40 -8.71
C GLU A 112 -18.31 -13.04 -9.92
N GLN A 113 -17.98 -12.60 -11.14
CA GLN A 113 -18.59 -13.14 -12.37
C GLN A 113 -18.38 -14.64 -12.54
N ASN A 114 -17.26 -15.14 -12.09
CA ASN A 114 -16.91 -16.57 -12.20
C ASN A 114 -17.15 -17.35 -10.90
N LYS A 115 -17.77 -16.74 -9.87
CA LYS A 115 -18.05 -17.34 -8.56
C LYS A 115 -16.81 -17.97 -7.90
N LEU A 116 -15.67 -17.30 -8.05
CA LEU A 116 -14.39 -17.74 -7.52
C LEU A 116 -14.18 -17.28 -6.08
N ARG A 117 -13.17 -17.82 -5.42
CA ARG A 117 -12.71 -17.45 -4.08
C ARG A 117 -11.19 -17.43 -4.04
N PHE A 118 -10.62 -16.62 -3.19
CA PHE A 118 -9.18 -16.65 -2.94
C PHE A 118 -8.84 -17.77 -1.96
N SER A 119 -7.91 -18.64 -2.34
CA SER A 119 -7.50 -19.78 -1.51
C SER A 119 -6.50 -19.41 -0.42
N THR A 120 -5.60 -18.47 -0.70
CA THR A 120 -4.47 -18.15 0.17
C THR A 120 -4.32 -16.67 0.50
N MET A 121 -4.94 -15.78 -0.27
CA MET A 121 -4.82 -14.35 -0.10
C MET A 121 -5.45 -13.89 1.23
N LYS A 122 -4.67 -13.23 2.07
CA LYS A 122 -5.07 -12.76 3.41
C LYS A 122 -5.14 -11.24 3.50
N CYS A 123 -4.32 -10.55 2.70
CA CYS A 123 -4.19 -9.09 2.80
C CYS A 123 -3.92 -8.47 1.43
N THR A 124 -4.44 -7.27 1.22
CA THR A 124 -4.05 -6.41 0.09
C THR A 124 -3.70 -5.02 0.57
N ALA A 125 -2.52 -4.54 0.18
CA ALA A 125 -2.12 -3.15 0.37
C ALA A 125 -2.63 -2.31 -0.81
N VAL A 126 -3.26 -1.20 -0.51
CA VAL A 126 -3.85 -0.30 -1.51
C VAL A 126 -3.32 1.10 -1.32
N GLY A 127 -2.97 1.77 -2.40
CA GLY A 127 -2.48 3.15 -2.38
C GLY A 127 -2.55 3.79 -3.76
N GLY A 128 -1.94 4.96 -3.91
CA GLY A 128 -1.93 5.73 -5.16
C GLY A 128 -3.20 6.53 -5.44
N SER A 129 -4.35 6.10 -4.92
CA SER A 129 -5.61 6.85 -4.91
C SER A 129 -6.51 6.35 -3.79
N ALA A 130 -7.56 7.13 -3.47
CA ALA A 130 -8.55 6.73 -2.47
C ALA A 130 -9.28 5.45 -2.90
N MET A 131 -9.37 4.48 -2.00
CA MET A 131 -10.11 3.24 -2.24
C MET A 131 -11.58 3.44 -1.85
N PRO A 132 -12.54 3.12 -2.74
CA PRO A 132 -13.96 3.19 -2.38
C PRO A 132 -14.31 2.29 -1.20
N THR A 133 -15.06 2.80 -0.23
CA THR A 133 -15.47 2.05 0.96
C THR A 133 -16.21 0.74 0.61
N ALA A 134 -17.02 0.76 -0.45
CA ALA A 134 -17.69 -0.43 -0.95
C ALA A 134 -16.70 -1.53 -1.40
N LEU A 135 -15.55 -1.16 -1.97
CA LEU A 135 -14.54 -2.11 -2.37
C LEU A 135 -13.75 -2.64 -1.16
N ILE A 136 -13.53 -1.80 -0.14
CA ILE A 136 -12.97 -2.23 1.15
C ILE A 136 -13.88 -3.29 1.78
N ALA A 137 -15.20 -3.02 1.83
CA ALA A 137 -16.19 -3.95 2.37
C ALA A 137 -16.16 -5.29 1.62
N LYS A 138 -16.14 -5.28 0.29
CA LYS A 138 -16.08 -6.51 -0.51
C LYS A 138 -14.87 -7.38 -0.14
N PHE A 139 -13.67 -6.80 -0.10
CA PHE A 139 -12.49 -7.57 0.29
C PHE A 139 -12.60 -8.14 1.69
N ASN A 140 -12.99 -7.30 2.66
CA ASN A 140 -13.02 -7.70 4.07
C ASN A 140 -14.16 -8.68 4.38
N ASP A 141 -15.40 -8.35 3.95
CA ASP A 141 -16.60 -9.05 4.39
C ASP A 141 -16.94 -10.22 3.47
N ASP A 142 -16.80 -10.07 2.13
CA ASP A 142 -17.18 -11.11 1.18
C ASP A 142 -16.05 -12.13 0.95
N PHE A 143 -14.78 -11.68 0.98
CA PHE A 143 -13.63 -12.53 0.66
C PHE A 143 -12.71 -12.82 1.85
N GLY A 144 -12.87 -12.16 3.00
CA GLY A 144 -12.02 -12.34 4.18
C GLY A 144 -10.59 -11.84 3.99
N VAL A 145 -10.38 -10.92 3.04
CA VAL A 145 -9.08 -10.33 2.72
C VAL A 145 -8.95 -8.97 3.40
N GLU A 146 -8.00 -8.83 4.33
CA GLU A 146 -7.74 -7.56 5.02
C GLU A 146 -7.25 -6.50 4.03
N VAL A 147 -7.94 -5.35 3.98
CA VAL A 147 -7.47 -4.20 3.21
C VAL A 147 -6.60 -3.32 4.10
N ARG A 148 -5.39 -3.05 3.66
CA ARG A 148 -4.48 -2.05 4.23
C ARG A 148 -4.34 -0.91 3.26
N HIS A 149 -5.05 0.18 3.54
CA HIS A 149 -5.04 1.37 2.72
C HIS A 149 -3.96 2.32 3.21
N GLY A 150 -3.03 2.69 2.36
CA GLY A 150 -1.92 3.56 2.67
C GLY A 150 -1.87 4.79 1.78
N TRP A 151 -1.13 5.78 2.25
CA TRP A 151 -0.77 6.97 1.49
C TRP A 151 0.74 7.12 1.47
N GLY A 152 1.22 7.67 0.38
CA GLY A 152 2.62 8.03 0.19
C GLY A 152 2.82 8.77 -1.11
N MET A 153 4.01 9.26 -1.31
CA MET A 153 4.39 10.00 -2.51
C MET A 153 5.84 9.66 -2.89
N THR A 154 6.25 10.06 -4.07
CA THR A 154 7.60 9.79 -4.55
C THR A 154 8.66 10.32 -3.58
N GLU A 155 8.42 11.49 -3.00
CA GLU A 155 9.33 12.16 -2.07
C GLU A 155 9.41 11.48 -0.69
N THR A 156 8.43 10.64 -0.31
CA THR A 156 8.44 9.90 0.97
C THR A 156 9.01 8.48 0.86
N THR A 157 9.66 8.13 -0.24
CA THR A 157 10.22 6.78 -0.48
C THR A 157 9.14 5.70 -0.39
N ALA A 158 8.01 5.89 -1.02
CA ALA A 158 6.80 5.09 -1.14
C ALA A 158 5.75 5.34 -0.04
N VAL A 159 5.82 4.65 1.08
CA VAL A 159 4.74 4.60 2.07
C VAL A 159 5.02 5.55 3.22
N ALA A 160 4.12 6.48 3.47
CA ALA A 160 4.17 7.39 4.61
C ALA A 160 3.13 7.04 5.68
N THR A 161 1.95 6.53 5.27
CA THR A 161 0.92 6.04 6.20
C THR A 161 0.40 4.68 5.79
N MET A 162 -0.14 3.93 6.76
CA MET A 162 -0.81 2.65 6.53
C MET A 162 -1.94 2.45 7.56
N SER A 163 -3.10 1.99 7.08
CA SER A 163 -4.21 1.61 7.94
C SER A 163 -4.00 0.19 8.47
N SER A 164 -3.50 0.10 9.68
CA SER A 164 -3.38 -1.15 10.42
C SER A 164 -4.24 -1.03 11.68
N MET A 165 -5.18 -1.94 11.86
CA MET A 165 -6.13 -1.87 12.96
C MET A 165 -5.54 -2.35 14.27
N THR A 166 -5.74 -1.57 15.33
CA THR A 166 -5.54 -2.00 16.72
C THR A 166 -6.60 -3.01 17.16
N PRO A 167 -6.41 -3.75 18.27
CA PRO A 167 -7.44 -4.63 18.80
C PRO A 167 -8.79 -3.94 19.05
N ASN A 168 -8.78 -2.69 19.57
CA ASN A 168 -9.99 -1.93 19.83
C ASN A 168 -10.72 -1.57 18.53
N GLU A 169 -9.99 -1.19 17.50
CA GLU A 169 -10.56 -0.88 16.17
C GLU A 169 -11.12 -2.13 15.47
N ARG A 170 -10.51 -3.29 15.68
CA ARG A 170 -11.05 -4.58 15.19
C ARG A 170 -12.38 -4.96 15.85
N ALA A 171 -12.64 -4.47 17.06
CA ALA A 171 -13.89 -4.68 17.79
C ALA A 171 -15.03 -3.72 17.38
N MET A 172 -14.75 -2.71 16.57
CA MET A 172 -15.76 -1.78 16.04
C MET A 172 -16.73 -2.47 15.07
N SER A 173 -17.83 -1.79 14.74
CA SER A 173 -18.74 -2.22 13.69
C SER A 173 -18.01 -2.34 12.34
N SER A 174 -18.51 -3.18 11.42
CA SER A 174 -17.94 -3.33 10.08
C SER A 174 -17.89 -1.98 9.35
N ALA A 175 -18.97 -1.19 9.42
CA ALA A 175 -19.05 0.12 8.79
C ALA A 175 -17.98 1.10 9.33
N ASP A 176 -17.78 1.13 10.65
CA ASP A 176 -16.77 2.00 11.27
C ASP A 176 -15.35 1.57 10.89
N ARG A 177 -15.08 0.26 10.85
CA ARG A 177 -13.79 -0.27 10.37
C ARG A 177 -13.50 0.14 8.93
N HIS A 178 -14.48 0.01 8.03
CA HIS A 178 -14.32 0.40 6.63
C HIS A 178 -14.07 1.91 6.49
N ALA A 179 -14.80 2.73 7.24
CA ALA A 179 -14.60 4.18 7.27
C ALA A 179 -13.19 4.54 7.79
N LEU A 180 -12.70 3.82 8.80
CA LEU A 180 -11.37 4.03 9.36
C LEU A 180 -10.28 3.65 8.35
N VAL A 181 -10.40 2.51 7.66
CA VAL A 181 -9.46 2.09 6.59
C VAL A 181 -9.44 3.13 5.47
N GLY A 182 -10.58 3.71 5.13
CA GLY A 182 -10.67 4.78 4.12
C GLY A 182 -9.83 6.02 4.43
N LYS A 183 -9.49 6.26 5.70
CA LYS A 183 -8.64 7.40 6.14
C LYS A 183 -7.13 7.18 5.96
N GLN A 184 -6.70 6.07 5.35
CA GLN A 184 -5.30 5.78 5.01
C GLN A 184 -4.32 5.62 6.19
N GLY A 185 -4.83 5.55 7.41
CA GLY A 185 -4.10 5.11 8.59
C GLY A 185 -3.20 6.14 9.27
N ARG A 186 -2.13 5.65 9.85
CA ARG A 186 -1.16 6.38 10.67
C ARG A 186 0.20 6.37 10.01
N SER A 187 1.07 7.33 10.40
CA SER A 187 2.46 7.36 9.94
C SER A 187 3.18 6.04 10.25
N VAL A 188 3.96 5.58 9.28
CA VAL A 188 4.79 4.38 9.43
C VAL A 188 6.10 4.73 10.14
N PHE A 189 6.83 3.71 10.58
CA PHE A 189 8.14 3.90 11.22
C PHE A 189 9.08 4.72 10.34
N GLY A 190 9.70 5.73 10.94
CA GLY A 190 10.68 6.61 10.28
C GLY A 190 10.05 7.78 9.51
N VAL A 191 8.74 7.97 9.58
CA VAL A 191 8.02 9.10 8.96
C VAL A 191 7.29 9.93 10.02
N ASP A 192 7.60 11.21 10.08
CA ASP A 192 6.83 12.21 10.81
C ASP A 192 5.90 12.95 9.85
N ILE A 193 4.67 13.16 10.30
CA ILE A 193 3.64 13.88 9.54
C ILE A 193 3.03 14.96 10.41
N LYS A 194 2.92 16.16 9.86
CA LYS A 194 2.18 17.26 10.46
C LYS A 194 1.32 17.97 9.41
N VAL A 195 0.25 18.59 9.87
CA VAL A 195 -0.57 19.51 9.06
C VAL A 195 -0.27 20.92 9.54
N VAL A 196 -0.05 21.83 8.62
CA VAL A 196 0.27 23.25 8.93
C VAL A 196 -0.70 24.18 8.24
N ASP A 197 -0.90 25.38 8.83
CA ASP A 197 -1.61 26.48 8.20
C ASP A 197 -0.74 27.19 7.14
N GLU A 198 -1.27 28.29 6.57
CA GLU A 198 -0.57 29.07 5.54
C GLU A 198 0.69 29.76 6.09
N GLU A 199 0.76 30.01 7.39
CA GLU A 199 1.91 30.59 8.08
C GLU A 199 2.94 29.55 8.55
N GLY A 200 2.65 28.24 8.38
CA GLY A 200 3.52 27.12 8.73
C GLY A 200 3.38 26.63 10.19
N HIS A 201 2.39 27.13 10.94
CA HIS A 201 2.12 26.64 12.30
C HIS A 201 1.41 25.28 12.26
N THR A 202 1.83 24.40 13.17
CA THR A 202 1.22 23.06 13.25
C THR A 202 -0.22 23.14 13.75
N LEU A 203 -1.14 22.58 12.96
CA LEU A 203 -2.55 22.46 13.30
C LEU A 203 -2.83 21.29 14.24
N PRO A 204 -3.93 21.34 15.03
CA PRO A 204 -4.32 20.24 15.90
C PRO A 204 -4.77 19.00 15.08
N ARG A 205 -4.54 17.80 15.64
CA ARG A 205 -4.98 16.54 15.06
C ARG A 205 -6.41 16.19 15.49
N ASP A 206 -7.36 17.06 15.19
CA ASP A 206 -8.77 16.97 15.61
C ASP A 206 -9.70 16.34 14.56
N GLY A 207 -9.17 16.03 13.38
CA GLY A 207 -9.93 15.45 12.26
C GLY A 207 -10.81 16.45 11.50
N SER A 208 -10.72 17.75 11.82
CA SER A 208 -11.49 18.83 11.21
C SER A 208 -10.63 19.97 10.67
N SER A 209 -9.51 20.26 11.31
CA SER A 209 -8.56 21.28 10.85
C SER A 209 -7.91 20.89 9.53
N GLN A 210 -8.02 21.78 8.53
CA GLN A 210 -7.49 21.57 7.18
C GLN A 210 -6.25 22.44 6.96
N GLY A 211 -5.24 21.91 6.32
CA GLY A 211 -4.00 22.61 6.01
C GLY A 211 -3.11 21.82 5.06
N GLU A 212 -1.88 22.28 4.88
CA GLU A 212 -0.86 21.63 4.08
C GLU A 212 -0.23 20.45 4.86
N LEU A 213 -0.06 19.33 4.18
CA LEU A 213 0.58 18.15 4.74
C LEU A 213 2.10 18.24 4.55
N MET A 214 2.84 18.15 5.66
CA MET A 214 4.30 18.19 5.69
C MET A 214 4.88 16.97 6.41
#